data_04b4c27ce9e4fefd5c4f7858fc5a979d
#
_entry.id   04b4c27ce9e4fefd5c4f7858fc5a979d
#
_cell.length_a   1.000
_cell.length_b   1.000
_cell.length_c   1.000
_cell.angle_alpha   90.00
_cell.angle_beta   90.00
_cell.angle_gamma   90.00
#
_symmetry.space_group_name_H-M   'P 1'
#
loop_
_entity.id
_entity.type
_entity.pdbx_description
1 polymer ?
#
loop_
_entity_poly.entity_id
_entity_poly.type
_entity_poly.pdbx_seq_one_letter_code
_entity_poly.pdbx_strand_id
1 'polypeptide(L)'
;MKNPSSSSVKSRFTRRFLRALIKINRQKPSSSSSREIFLRYRRIRIAADKAMACVIGSRRAWSRAVLRRIKNQKRKRLADSLRRSNGIHGMKKMVAKEEDEISYEQENELRKLVPGVGAMDLCSMLDETAHYVMCLATQVQVMRKIVDFYST
;
A
#
# COMPACT_ATOMS: atom_id res chain seq x y z
N MET A 1 14.06 1.50 -23.35
CA MET A 1 12.96 0.75 -22.69
C MET A 1 11.76 1.66 -22.58
N LYS A 2 10.62 1.31 -23.24
CA LYS A 2 9.42 2.16 -23.23
C LYS A 2 8.80 2.20 -21.84
N ASN A 3 8.71 3.37 -21.22
CA ASN A 3 7.86 3.57 -20.05
C ASN A 3 6.41 3.24 -20.48
N PRO A 4 5.67 2.40 -19.73
CA PRO A 4 4.26 2.19 -20.03
C PRO A 4 3.55 3.54 -19.94
N SER A 5 2.84 3.92 -20.99
CA SER A 5 2.10 5.18 -21.01
C SER A 5 1.17 5.25 -19.79
N SER A 6 0.99 6.43 -19.21
CA SER A 6 0.13 6.67 -18.04
C SER A 6 -1.28 6.07 -18.25
N SER A 7 -1.82 6.11 -19.46
CA SER A 7 -3.10 5.50 -19.82
C SER A 7 -3.10 3.97 -19.66
N SER A 8 -2.01 3.30 -20.03
CA SER A 8 -1.86 1.85 -19.85
C SER A 8 -1.81 1.43 -18.37
N VAL A 9 -1.08 2.19 -17.54
CA VAL A 9 -1.02 1.96 -16.09
C VAL A 9 -2.41 2.13 -15.48
N LYS A 10 -3.13 3.20 -15.82
CA LYS A 10 -4.48 3.49 -15.34
C LYS A 10 -5.46 2.38 -15.68
N SER A 11 -5.51 1.92 -16.92
CA SER A 11 -6.42 0.86 -17.39
C SER A 11 -6.12 -0.48 -16.70
N ARG A 12 -4.84 -0.84 -16.56
CA ARG A 12 -4.40 -2.07 -15.88
C ARG A 12 -4.73 -2.03 -14.38
N PHE A 13 -4.53 -0.88 -13.75
CA PHE A 13 -4.90 -0.67 -12.36
C PHE A 13 -6.40 -0.81 -12.15
N THR A 14 -7.22 -0.08 -12.93
CA THR A 14 -8.69 -0.13 -12.86
C THR A 14 -9.20 -1.56 -12.95
N ARG A 15 -8.76 -2.32 -13.95
CA ARG A 15 -9.17 -3.73 -14.12
C ARG A 15 -8.83 -4.60 -12.92
N ARG A 16 -7.62 -4.47 -12.37
CA ARG A 16 -7.19 -5.25 -11.19
C ARG A 16 -7.95 -4.85 -9.95
N PHE A 17 -8.14 -3.56 -9.76
CA PHE A 17 -8.82 -3.03 -8.58
C PHE A 17 -10.32 -3.39 -8.58
N LEU A 18 -11.01 -3.25 -9.70
CA LEU A 18 -12.42 -3.67 -9.83
C LEU A 18 -12.61 -5.15 -9.51
N ARG A 19 -11.75 -6.04 -10.02
CA ARG A 19 -11.79 -7.47 -9.67
C ARG A 19 -11.64 -7.70 -8.15
N ALA A 20 -10.76 -6.93 -7.50
CA ALA A 20 -10.58 -7.03 -6.06
C ALA A 20 -11.80 -6.49 -5.28
N LEU A 21 -12.41 -5.39 -5.73
CA LEU A 21 -13.64 -4.83 -5.14
C LEU A 21 -14.81 -5.80 -5.23
N ILE A 22 -15.02 -6.43 -6.39
CA ILE A 22 -16.07 -7.46 -6.57
C ILE A 22 -15.87 -8.58 -5.56
N LYS A 23 -14.62 -9.05 -5.38
CA LYS A 23 -14.32 -10.10 -4.40
C LYS A 23 -14.61 -9.66 -2.97
N ILE A 24 -14.24 -8.41 -2.61
CA ILE A 24 -14.50 -7.86 -1.27
C ILE A 24 -16.01 -7.70 -1.06
N ASN A 25 -16.76 -7.28 -2.07
CA ASN A 25 -18.19 -7.08 -1.98
C ASN A 25 -18.96 -8.39 -1.84
N ARG A 26 -18.53 -9.47 -2.48
CA ARG A 26 -19.11 -10.81 -2.31
C ARG A 26 -18.96 -11.37 -0.89
N GLN A 27 -18.01 -10.88 -0.12
CA GLN A 27 -17.75 -11.27 1.27
C GLN A 27 -18.45 -10.32 2.25
N LYS A 28 -19.67 -9.85 1.92
CA LYS A 28 -20.44 -8.99 2.83
C LYS A 28 -20.80 -9.77 4.09
N PRO A 29 -20.40 -9.29 5.28
CA PRO A 29 -20.96 -9.80 6.53
C PRO A 29 -22.42 -9.34 6.68
N SER A 30 -23.19 -10.10 7.44
CA SER A 30 -24.62 -9.83 7.67
C SER A 30 -24.89 -8.63 8.57
N SER A 31 -23.87 -8.09 9.25
CA SER A 31 -24.01 -7.00 10.21
C SER A 31 -23.19 -5.77 9.81
N SER A 32 -23.71 -4.58 10.09
CA SER A 32 -23.09 -3.28 9.80
C SER A 32 -22.41 -2.68 11.04
N SER A 33 -21.60 -3.45 11.77
CA SER A 33 -20.87 -2.90 12.91
C SER A 33 -19.76 -1.94 12.45
N SER A 34 -19.47 -0.90 13.25
CA SER A 34 -18.39 0.06 12.99
C SER A 34 -17.03 -0.64 12.77
N ARG A 35 -16.79 -1.73 13.47
CA ARG A 35 -15.60 -2.57 13.31
C ARG A 35 -15.52 -3.20 11.92
N GLU A 36 -16.64 -3.67 11.38
CA GLU A 36 -16.70 -4.28 10.05
C GLU A 36 -16.53 -3.25 8.95
N ILE A 37 -17.12 -2.07 9.10
CA ILE A 37 -16.91 -0.93 8.20
C ILE A 37 -15.41 -0.60 8.15
N PHE A 38 -14.74 -0.49 9.29
CA PHE A 38 -13.30 -0.24 9.36
C PHE A 38 -12.47 -1.35 8.69
N LEU A 39 -12.80 -2.62 8.94
CA LEU A 39 -12.12 -3.76 8.31
C LEU A 39 -12.33 -3.79 6.80
N ARG A 40 -13.51 -3.43 6.32
CA ARG A 40 -13.82 -3.30 4.90
C ARG A 40 -13.01 -2.19 4.25
N TYR A 41 -12.99 -0.99 4.86
CA TYR A 41 -12.15 0.11 4.41
C TYR A 41 -10.68 -0.31 4.29
N ARG A 42 -10.14 -0.96 5.31
CA ARG A 42 -8.77 -1.48 5.30
C ARG A 42 -8.52 -2.50 4.18
N ARG A 43 -9.48 -3.39 3.91
CA ARG A 43 -9.38 -4.36 2.80
C ARG A 43 -9.34 -3.65 1.45
N ILE A 44 -10.19 -2.65 1.24
CA ILE A 44 -10.24 -1.85 0.01
C ILE A 44 -8.91 -1.12 -0.20
N ARG A 45 -8.39 -0.45 0.83
CA ARG A 45 -7.08 0.23 0.76
C ARG A 45 -5.95 -0.73 0.38
N ILE A 46 -5.84 -1.86 1.06
CA ILE A 46 -4.81 -2.86 0.76
C ILE A 46 -4.98 -3.42 -0.67
N ALA A 47 -6.21 -3.58 -1.14
CA ALA A 47 -6.48 -4.05 -2.49
C ALA A 47 -6.04 -3.03 -3.56
N ALA A 48 -6.26 -1.74 -3.31
CA ALA A 48 -5.82 -0.66 -4.18
C ALA A 48 -4.28 -0.59 -4.24
N ASP A 49 -3.61 -0.54 -3.10
CA ASP A 49 -2.15 -0.52 -3.00
C ASP A 49 -1.53 -1.74 -3.70
N LYS A 50 -2.10 -2.93 -3.47
CA LYS A 50 -1.65 -4.15 -4.13
C LYS A 50 -1.87 -4.12 -5.64
N ALA A 51 -3.02 -3.64 -6.10
CA ALA A 51 -3.33 -3.57 -7.52
C ALA A 51 -2.34 -2.64 -8.25
N MET A 52 -2.05 -1.47 -7.67
CA MET A 52 -1.10 -0.52 -8.23
C MET A 52 0.33 -1.08 -8.22
N ALA A 53 0.80 -1.59 -7.10
CA ALA A 53 2.13 -2.18 -7.00
C ALA A 53 2.33 -3.36 -7.97
N CYS A 54 1.30 -4.19 -8.19
CA CYS A 54 1.36 -5.27 -9.18
C CYS A 54 1.40 -4.76 -10.64
N VAL A 55 0.82 -3.61 -10.94
CA VAL A 55 0.85 -3.00 -12.29
C VAL A 55 2.24 -2.44 -12.60
N ILE A 56 2.86 -1.80 -11.62
CA ILE A 56 4.22 -1.25 -11.74
C ILE A 56 5.26 -2.38 -11.74
N GLY A 57 5.00 -3.46 -10.99
CA GLY A 57 5.88 -4.63 -10.91
C GLY A 57 7.14 -4.37 -10.09
N SER A 58 8.21 -5.12 -10.39
CA SER A 58 9.46 -5.09 -9.60
C SER A 58 10.42 -3.96 -9.94
N ARG A 59 10.10 -3.11 -10.91
CA ARG A 59 11.01 -2.05 -11.39
C ARG A 59 11.26 -0.97 -10.33
N ARG A 60 10.25 -0.61 -9.54
CA ARG A 60 10.31 0.43 -8.53
C ARG A 60 10.49 -0.13 -7.13
N ALA A 61 11.30 0.52 -6.33
CA ALA A 61 11.59 0.09 -4.97
C ALA A 61 10.34 0.14 -4.08
N TRP A 62 9.57 1.21 -4.20
CA TRP A 62 8.32 1.35 -3.44
C TRP A 62 7.32 0.21 -3.74
N SER A 63 7.20 -0.21 -5.00
CA SER A 63 6.26 -1.28 -5.36
C SER A 63 6.69 -2.63 -4.78
N ARG A 64 8.00 -2.93 -4.81
CA ARG A 64 8.56 -4.13 -4.15
C ARG A 64 8.32 -4.11 -2.64
N ALA A 65 8.54 -2.95 -2.01
CA ALA A 65 8.34 -2.79 -0.57
C ALA A 65 6.86 -2.97 -0.17
N VAL A 66 5.92 -2.37 -0.91
CA VAL A 66 4.48 -2.55 -0.70
C VAL A 66 4.08 -4.02 -0.82
N LEU A 67 4.49 -4.71 -1.88
CA LEU A 67 4.17 -6.12 -2.09
C LEU A 67 4.76 -7.01 -0.99
N ARG A 68 6.01 -6.73 -0.56
CA ARG A 68 6.67 -7.43 0.54
C ARG A 68 5.93 -7.22 1.86
N ARG A 69 5.53 -5.97 2.17
CA ARG A 69 4.74 -5.62 3.36
C ARG A 69 3.41 -6.39 3.40
N ILE A 70 2.67 -6.43 2.28
CA ILE A 70 1.40 -7.15 2.19
C ILE A 70 1.60 -8.65 2.37
N LYS A 71 2.65 -9.24 1.77
CA LYS A 71 3.00 -10.65 1.94
C LYS A 71 3.33 -11.00 3.39
N ASN A 72 4.15 -10.16 4.04
CA ASN A 72 4.54 -10.37 5.43
C ASN A 72 3.36 -10.22 6.40
N GLN A 73 2.44 -9.27 6.15
CA GLN A 73 1.21 -9.15 6.96
C GLN A 73 0.32 -10.39 6.87
N LYS A 74 0.23 -11.02 5.69
CA LYS A 74 -0.50 -12.28 5.52
C LYS A 74 0.17 -13.42 6.32
N ARG A 75 1.50 -13.52 6.22
CA ARG A 75 2.28 -14.55 6.96
C ARG A 75 2.13 -14.39 8.47
N LYS A 76 2.21 -13.14 8.98
CA LYS A 76 1.98 -12.86 10.41
C LYS A 76 0.59 -13.28 10.86
N ARG A 77 -0.47 -12.95 10.11
CA ARG A 77 -1.85 -13.34 10.46
C ARG A 77 -2.04 -14.85 10.48
N LEU A 78 -1.41 -15.59 9.57
CA LEU A 78 -1.41 -17.05 9.57
C LEU A 78 -0.66 -17.59 10.79
N ALA A 79 0.52 -17.05 11.08
CA ALA A 79 1.31 -17.42 12.26
C ALA A 79 0.58 -17.09 13.57
N ASP A 80 -0.07 -15.93 13.67
CA ASP A 80 -0.86 -15.53 14.84
C ASP A 80 -2.13 -16.41 14.99
N SER A 81 -2.72 -16.84 13.88
CA SER A 81 -3.84 -17.81 13.91
C SER A 81 -3.39 -19.17 14.45
N LEU A 82 -2.19 -19.61 14.06
CA LEU A 82 -1.60 -20.85 14.56
C LEU A 82 -1.07 -20.71 16.01
N ARG A 83 -0.55 -19.51 16.37
CA ARG A 83 -0.04 -19.22 17.73
C ARG A 83 -1.13 -18.98 18.77
N ARG A 84 -2.35 -18.64 18.39
CA ARG A 84 -3.48 -18.58 19.35
C ARG A 84 -3.82 -19.92 19.95
N SER A 85 -3.26 -21.02 19.43
CA SER A 85 -3.26 -22.33 20.03
C SER A 85 -2.17 -22.50 21.11
N ASN A 86 -1.09 -21.68 21.11
CA ASN A 86 0.00 -21.76 22.08
C ASN A 86 0.44 -20.34 22.42
N GLY A 87 0.07 -19.86 23.60
CA GLY A 87 0.39 -18.51 24.06
C GLY A 87 1.88 -18.33 24.36
N ILE A 88 2.52 -17.37 23.68
CA ILE A 88 3.74 -16.68 24.14
C ILE A 88 3.79 -15.30 23.48
N HIS A 89 3.86 -14.26 24.31
CA HIS A 89 4.05 -12.87 23.94
C HIS A 89 5.53 -12.54 23.83
N GLY A 90 5.94 -11.98 22.71
CA GLY A 90 7.27 -11.40 22.51
C GLY A 90 7.19 -9.99 21.93
N MET A 91 7.52 -9.01 22.73
CA MET A 91 7.55 -7.58 22.41
C MET A 91 8.92 -7.22 21.81
N LYS A 92 8.96 -6.56 20.66
CA LYS A 92 10.20 -6.10 20.03
C LYS A 92 10.28 -4.57 20.06
N LYS A 93 11.27 -4.07 20.79
CA LYS A 93 11.59 -2.67 21.05
C LYS A 93 12.28 -2.04 19.82
N MET A 94 11.85 -0.84 19.43
CA MET A 94 12.56 -0.02 18.45
C MET A 94 13.44 1.00 19.18
N VAL A 95 14.68 1.11 18.74
CA VAL A 95 15.65 2.09 19.23
C VAL A 95 15.71 3.23 18.24
N ALA A 96 15.56 4.44 18.74
CA ALA A 96 15.76 5.68 18.00
C ALA A 96 17.23 6.12 18.15
N LYS A 97 17.77 6.70 17.09
CA LYS A 97 19.07 7.38 17.08
C LYS A 97 18.85 8.78 16.53
N GLU A 98 19.16 9.76 17.38
CA GLU A 98 19.19 11.19 17.05
C GLU A 98 20.52 11.51 16.33
N GLU A 99 20.45 12.43 15.37
CA GLU A 99 21.20 13.69 15.29
C GLU A 99 21.28 14.24 13.86
N ASP A 100 21.12 15.55 13.80
CA ASP A 100 21.57 16.61 12.92
C ASP A 100 20.71 17.11 11.74
N GLU A 101 20.31 18.40 11.94
CA GLU A 101 19.93 19.50 11.06
C GLU A 101 18.65 19.40 10.23
N ILE A 102 17.94 20.51 10.14
CA ILE A 102 16.59 20.74 9.55
C ILE A 102 16.43 20.12 8.15
N SER A 103 17.50 20.04 7.37
CA SER A 103 17.51 19.36 6.05
C SER A 103 17.41 17.85 6.16
N TYR A 104 18.08 17.25 7.15
CA TYR A 104 18.01 15.82 7.46
C TYR A 104 16.65 15.40 8.01
N GLU A 105 15.97 16.30 8.69
CA GLU A 105 14.66 16.01 9.27
C GLU A 105 13.59 15.85 8.19
N GLN A 106 13.59 16.74 7.17
CA GLN A 106 12.68 16.62 6.02
C GLN A 106 12.97 15.38 5.18
N GLU A 107 14.23 15.06 4.95
CA GLU A 107 14.63 13.84 4.27
C GLU A 107 14.22 12.59 5.04
N ASN A 108 14.42 12.58 6.35
CA ASN A 108 14.00 11.46 7.21
C ASN A 108 12.48 11.28 7.26
N GLU A 109 11.72 12.37 7.30
CA GLU A 109 10.26 12.31 7.20
C GLU A 109 9.82 11.71 5.85
N LEU A 110 10.42 12.14 4.76
CA LEU A 110 10.12 11.60 3.44
C LEU A 110 10.45 10.09 3.35
N ARG A 111 11.58 9.67 3.95
CA ARG A 111 11.98 8.25 4.04
C ARG A 111 10.96 7.41 4.82
N LYS A 112 10.30 7.96 5.83
CA LYS A 112 9.24 7.27 6.58
C LYS A 112 7.95 7.12 5.77
N LEU A 113 7.64 8.10 4.91
CA LEU A 113 6.41 8.13 4.13
C LEU A 113 6.46 7.24 2.89
N VAL A 114 7.61 7.17 2.20
CA VAL A 114 7.75 6.41 0.95
C VAL A 114 8.29 5.01 1.23
N PRO A 115 7.55 3.95 0.86
CA PRO A 115 8.00 2.59 1.13
C PRO A 115 9.26 2.21 0.35
N GLY A 116 10.27 1.69 1.03
CA GLY A 116 11.43 1.06 0.38
C GLY A 116 12.56 1.97 -0.03
N VAL A 117 12.53 3.24 0.37
CA VAL A 117 13.59 4.24 0.06
C VAL A 117 14.62 4.42 1.18
N GLY A 118 14.50 3.68 2.29
CA GLY A 118 15.27 3.93 3.52
C GLY A 118 16.79 3.96 3.39
N ALA A 119 17.37 3.25 2.42
CA ALA A 119 18.82 3.17 2.21
C ALA A 119 19.27 3.77 0.85
N MET A 120 18.43 4.61 0.25
CA MET A 120 18.74 5.26 -1.03
C MET A 120 19.44 6.61 -0.83
N ASP A 121 20.23 7.01 -1.81
CA ASP A 121 20.68 8.39 -1.94
C ASP A 121 19.51 9.33 -2.21
N LEU A 122 19.71 10.62 -1.96
CA LEU A 122 18.66 11.63 -2.06
C LEU A 122 18.04 11.70 -3.47
N CYS A 123 18.83 11.66 -4.52
CA CYS A 123 18.35 11.77 -5.90
C CYS A 123 17.47 10.57 -6.27
N SER A 124 17.91 9.36 -5.97
CA SER A 124 17.15 8.13 -6.19
C SER A 124 15.86 8.09 -5.36
N MET A 125 15.93 8.59 -4.13
CA MET A 125 14.78 8.71 -3.25
C MET A 125 13.72 9.66 -3.80
N LEU A 126 14.13 10.82 -4.32
CA LEU A 126 13.24 11.81 -4.93
C LEU A 126 12.58 11.27 -6.20
N ASP A 127 13.31 10.53 -7.06
CA ASP A 127 12.73 9.88 -8.26
C ASP A 127 11.70 8.79 -7.88
N GLU A 128 12.01 7.96 -6.90
CA GLU A 128 11.05 6.97 -6.38
C GLU A 128 9.82 7.63 -5.76
N THR A 129 10.02 8.74 -5.02
CA THR A 129 8.95 9.51 -4.40
C THR A 129 8.03 10.14 -5.45
N ALA A 130 8.58 10.82 -6.44
CA ALA A 130 7.81 11.44 -7.51
C ALA A 130 6.97 10.39 -8.26
N HIS A 131 7.56 9.26 -8.60
CA HIS A 131 6.84 8.16 -9.23
C HIS A 131 5.74 7.57 -8.32
N TYR A 132 6.01 7.43 -7.02
CA TYR A 132 5.02 6.94 -6.04
C TYR A 132 3.82 7.88 -5.93
N VAL A 133 4.07 9.20 -5.83
CA VAL A 133 3.01 10.23 -5.78
C VAL A 133 2.15 10.21 -7.04
N MET A 134 2.75 10.10 -8.23
CA MET A 134 1.99 9.96 -9.49
C MET A 134 1.09 8.72 -9.49
N CYS A 135 1.57 7.61 -8.96
CA CYS A 135 0.79 6.38 -8.83
C CYS A 135 -0.36 6.53 -7.84
N LEU A 136 -0.13 7.17 -6.69
CA LEU A 136 -1.18 7.47 -5.71
C LEU A 136 -2.25 8.41 -6.28
N ALA A 137 -1.85 9.46 -7.00
CA ALA A 137 -2.77 10.37 -7.69
C ALA A 137 -3.66 9.62 -8.69
N THR A 138 -3.07 8.73 -9.49
CA THR A 138 -3.81 7.87 -10.43
C THR A 138 -4.79 6.95 -9.70
N GLN A 139 -4.37 6.37 -8.58
CA GLN A 139 -5.20 5.52 -7.74
C GLN A 139 -6.42 6.28 -7.22
N VAL A 140 -6.22 7.48 -6.66
CA VAL A 140 -7.30 8.33 -6.15
C VAL A 140 -8.27 8.76 -7.26
N GLN A 141 -7.75 9.15 -8.43
CA GLN A 141 -8.60 9.48 -9.59
C GLN A 141 -9.53 8.34 -10.00
N VAL A 142 -9.00 7.12 -10.08
CA VAL A 142 -9.81 5.95 -10.44
C VAL A 142 -10.83 5.63 -9.35
N MET A 143 -10.43 5.70 -8.09
CA MET A 143 -11.34 5.44 -6.97
C MET A 143 -12.48 6.46 -6.92
N ARG A 144 -12.22 7.75 -7.14
CA ARG A 144 -13.25 8.78 -7.25
C ARG A 144 -14.23 8.48 -8.37
N LYS A 145 -13.74 8.19 -9.58
CA LYS A 145 -14.61 7.84 -10.71
C LYS A 145 -15.50 6.62 -10.45
N ILE A 146 -14.99 5.63 -9.71
CA ILE A 146 -15.81 4.48 -9.31
C ILE A 146 -16.90 4.93 -8.34
N VAL A 147 -16.59 5.76 -7.36
CA VAL A 147 -17.59 6.29 -6.42
C VAL A 147 -18.66 7.11 -7.17
N ASP A 148 -18.23 8.05 -8.01
CA ASP A 148 -19.14 8.90 -8.79
C ASP A 148 -20.10 8.07 -9.64
N PHE A 149 -19.59 7.01 -10.30
CA PHE A 149 -20.42 6.12 -11.13
C PHE A 149 -21.48 5.33 -10.34
N TYR A 150 -21.22 5.02 -9.07
CA TYR A 150 -22.17 4.26 -8.24
C TYR A 150 -23.05 5.16 -7.34
N SER A 151 -22.80 6.47 -7.33
CA SER A 151 -23.56 7.45 -6.55
C SER A 151 -24.62 8.17 -7.39
N THR A 152 -24.63 7.91 -8.71
CA THR A 152 -25.65 8.40 -9.66
C THR A 152 -26.75 7.33 -9.80
#